data_819b238a6738a2c370657474110aa37f
#
_entry.id   819b238a6738a2c370657474110aa37f
#
_cell.length_a   1.000
_cell.length_b   1.000
_cell.length_c   1.000
_cell.angle_alpha   90.00
_cell.angle_beta   90.00
_cell.angle_gamma   90.00
#
_symmetry.space_group_name_H-M   'P 1'
#
loop_
_entity.id
_entity.type
_entity.pdbx_description
1 polymer ?
#
loop_
_entity_poly.entity_id
_entity_poly.type
_entity_poly.pdbx_seq_one_letter_code
_entity_poly.pdbx_strand_id
1 'polypeptide(L)'
;MSDDIYNLFTRFQTPDPGIGPRERAPMLAQELAWARERATMHRFSWVVVLVPPLCLGPVLPGIVFLLGLLAYQGLSAPGVDLDRIIGASFGWLVLATLLFMAAWIVHNVWRDTRDPTKRYWASMPDQGLVELEHHTLVSGICLWSNDYDPDCNTLMQWSDGKVKYVQDSGVSQWILARTAAGHWLVLKEQFSGDFSYGRVGQMPASDKLLQPRQELAIAFAPGTNLPLGRRFDGAPMPLMDTPYWLSADELKRLDEAAHHWNFLPPNRYGVVNDQDAAWVQRLVDRAQASVGPQPAGGCCAAQREQAPSPQ
;
A
#
# COMPACT_ATOMS: atom_id res chain seq x y z
N MET A 1 -15.68 -1.68 24.33
CA MET A 1 -15.27 -0.93 23.14
C MET A 1 -13.86 -1.38 22.86
N SER A 2 -13.76 -1.93 22.16
CA SER A 2 -13.82 -3.30 21.79
C SER A 2 -12.70 -3.57 20.80
N ASP A 3 -12.19 -4.74 20.92
CA ASP A 3 -11.17 -5.36 20.05
C ASP A 3 -11.37 -5.08 18.56
N ASP A 4 -12.58 -4.75 18.15
CA ASP A 4 -12.92 -4.44 16.76
C ASP A 4 -12.32 -3.12 16.25
N ILE A 5 -12.29 -2.07 17.07
CA ILE A 5 -11.68 -0.78 16.69
C ILE A 5 -10.16 -0.91 16.71
N TYR A 6 -9.62 -1.61 17.70
CA TYR A 6 -8.19 -1.89 17.78
C TYR A 6 -7.73 -2.73 16.58
N ASN A 7 -8.48 -3.76 16.21
CA ASN A 7 -8.20 -4.58 15.03
C ASN A 7 -8.33 -3.81 13.72
N LEU A 8 -9.28 -2.89 13.62
CA LEU A 8 -9.40 -1.99 12.47
C LEU A 8 -8.17 -1.08 12.39
N PHE A 9 -7.78 -0.50 13.51
CA PHE A 9 -6.66 0.43 13.61
C PHE A 9 -5.32 -0.24 13.29
N THR A 10 -5.05 -1.41 13.87
CA THR A 10 -3.83 -2.18 13.61
C THR A 10 -3.75 -2.71 12.19
N ARG A 11 -4.87 -2.96 11.54
CA ARG A 11 -4.88 -3.40 10.14
C ARG A 11 -4.64 -2.28 9.13
N PHE A 12 -5.00 -1.06 9.46
CA PHE A 12 -4.66 0.11 8.66
C PHE A 12 -3.33 0.74 9.07
N GLN A 13 -2.67 0.11 10.03
CA GLN A 13 -1.26 0.23 10.46
C GLN A 13 -0.70 1.63 10.51
N THR A 14 -1.49 2.60 10.84
CA THR A 14 -0.96 3.95 10.90
C THR A 14 -1.14 4.47 12.30
N PRO A 15 -0.06 4.72 13.02
CA PRO A 15 -0.15 5.48 14.24
C PRO A 15 -0.76 6.83 13.91
N ASP A 16 -1.61 7.31 14.80
CA ASP A 16 -2.14 8.66 14.67
C ASP A 16 -0.98 9.66 14.79
N PRO A 17 -0.66 10.41 13.75
CA PRO A 17 0.43 11.37 13.83
C PRO A 17 0.05 12.63 14.60
N GLY A 18 -1.24 12.86 14.83
CA GLY A 18 -1.71 14.04 15.54
C GLY A 18 -1.30 15.38 14.94
N ILE A 19 -1.05 15.44 13.62
CA ILE A 19 -0.49 16.64 12.99
C ILE A 19 -1.51 17.75 12.89
N GLY A 20 -2.77 17.39 12.68
CA GLY A 20 -3.83 18.37 12.56
C GLY A 20 -5.20 17.80 12.89
N PRO A 21 -6.15 18.66 13.21
CA PRO A 21 -7.54 18.26 13.36
C PRO A 21 -8.08 17.81 12.01
N ARG A 22 -8.90 16.76 12.03
CA ARG A 22 -9.60 16.27 10.84
C ARG A 22 -11.03 16.69 10.85
N GLU A 23 -11.52 17.13 9.71
CA GLU A 23 -12.91 17.50 9.52
C GLU A 23 -13.61 16.55 8.54
N ARG A 24 -14.90 16.32 8.76
CA ARG A 24 -15.69 15.48 7.88
C ARG A 24 -16.12 16.26 6.65
N ALA A 25 -15.90 15.68 5.48
CA ALA A 25 -16.27 16.26 4.20
C ALA A 25 -16.83 15.19 3.25
N PRO A 26 -17.61 15.59 2.22
CA PRO A 26 -18.06 14.65 1.20
C PRO A 26 -16.90 14.13 0.36
N MET A 27 -16.98 12.86 -0.06
CA MET A 27 -16.04 12.25 -1.00
C MET A 27 -16.11 12.90 -2.37
N LEU A 28 -14.95 13.07 -2.98
CA LEU A 28 -14.87 13.32 -4.42
C LEU A 28 -15.13 12.03 -5.21
N ALA A 29 -15.49 12.18 -6.48
CA ALA A 29 -15.79 11.04 -7.34
C ALA A 29 -14.64 10.02 -7.42
N GLN A 30 -13.39 10.49 -7.45
CA GLN A 30 -12.20 9.65 -7.48
C GLN A 30 -12.01 8.88 -6.17
N GLU A 31 -12.20 9.53 -5.03
CA GLU A 31 -12.12 8.91 -3.70
C GLU A 31 -13.19 7.85 -3.52
N LEU A 32 -14.42 8.16 -4.00
CA LEU A 32 -15.53 7.21 -3.97
C LEU A 32 -15.26 6.00 -4.89
N ALA A 33 -14.68 6.22 -6.07
CA ALA A 33 -14.31 5.13 -6.97
C ALA A 33 -13.31 4.19 -6.32
N TRP A 34 -12.28 4.74 -5.68
CA TRP A 34 -11.27 3.96 -4.97
C TRP A 34 -11.86 3.23 -3.74
N ALA A 35 -12.73 3.89 -2.98
CA ALA A 35 -13.41 3.27 -1.85
C ALA A 35 -14.29 2.08 -2.30
N ARG A 36 -14.98 2.20 -3.44
CA ARG A 36 -15.76 1.11 -4.04
C ARG A 36 -14.88 -0.03 -4.52
N GLU A 37 -13.75 0.26 -5.13
CA GLU A 37 -12.78 -0.75 -5.53
C GLU A 37 -12.30 -1.55 -4.31
N ARG A 38 -11.90 -0.87 -3.24
CA ARG A 38 -11.53 -1.52 -1.96
C ARG A 38 -12.68 -2.34 -1.38
N ALA A 39 -13.90 -1.85 -1.42
CA ALA A 39 -15.07 -2.60 -0.98
C ALA A 39 -15.24 -3.90 -1.78
N THR A 40 -14.94 -3.89 -3.08
CA THR A 40 -15.02 -5.13 -3.89
C THR A 40 -13.95 -6.14 -3.51
N MET A 41 -12.74 -5.71 -3.14
CA MET A 41 -11.67 -6.60 -2.69
C MET A 41 -12.00 -7.28 -1.36
N HIS A 42 -12.81 -6.64 -0.52
CA HIS A 42 -13.22 -7.16 0.78
C HIS A 42 -14.57 -7.90 0.77
N ARG A 43 -15.12 -8.17 -0.40
CA ARG A 43 -16.36 -8.96 -0.52
C ARG A 43 -16.16 -10.39 -0.05
N PHE A 44 -17.27 -10.98 0.39
CA PHE A 44 -17.30 -12.40 0.71
C PHE A 44 -16.86 -13.24 -0.49
N SER A 45 -15.94 -14.15 -0.27
CA SER A 45 -15.41 -15.03 -1.33
C SER A 45 -15.62 -16.49 -0.96
N TRP A 46 -16.48 -17.17 -1.73
CA TRP A 46 -16.68 -18.61 -1.60
C TRP A 46 -15.38 -19.39 -1.81
N VAL A 47 -14.46 -18.90 -2.63
CA VAL A 47 -13.17 -19.57 -2.88
C VAL A 47 -12.36 -19.63 -1.57
N VAL A 48 -12.24 -18.51 -0.86
CA VAL A 48 -11.51 -18.45 0.42
C VAL A 48 -12.17 -19.30 1.49
N VAL A 49 -13.49 -19.42 1.48
CA VAL A 49 -14.24 -20.17 2.48
C VAL A 49 -14.21 -21.68 2.21
N LEU A 50 -14.30 -22.09 0.94
CA LEU A 50 -14.48 -23.50 0.57
C LEU A 50 -13.17 -24.21 0.22
N VAL A 51 -12.23 -23.55 -0.46
CA VAL A 51 -11.03 -24.23 -0.97
C VAL A 51 -10.19 -24.84 0.15
N PRO A 52 -9.85 -24.15 1.25
CA PRO A 52 -9.07 -24.77 2.31
C PRO A 52 -9.73 -26.01 2.93
N PRO A 53 -11.02 -26.00 3.33
CA PRO A 53 -11.69 -27.20 3.82
C PRO A 53 -11.77 -28.33 2.80
N LEU A 54 -11.99 -28.04 1.52
CA LEU A 54 -12.09 -29.06 0.48
C LEU A 54 -10.74 -29.71 0.16
N CYS A 55 -9.65 -28.93 0.17
CA CYS A 55 -8.32 -29.44 -0.13
C CYS A 55 -7.66 -30.13 1.08
N LEU A 56 -7.75 -29.54 2.26
CA LEU A 56 -7.06 -30.01 3.45
C LEU A 56 -7.97 -30.82 4.39
N GLY A 57 -9.28 -30.63 4.30
CA GLY A 57 -10.25 -31.28 5.15
C GLY A 57 -10.23 -32.83 5.09
N PRO A 58 -10.05 -33.45 3.92
CA PRO A 58 -9.87 -34.91 3.84
C PRO A 58 -8.54 -35.40 4.40
N VAL A 59 -7.48 -34.58 4.26
CA VAL A 59 -6.12 -34.98 4.62
C VAL A 59 -5.88 -34.94 6.13
N LEU A 60 -6.36 -33.92 6.83
CA LEU A 60 -6.10 -33.75 8.26
C LEU A 60 -6.65 -34.89 9.13
N PRO A 61 -7.94 -35.29 9.01
CA PRO A 61 -8.47 -36.44 9.77
C PRO A 61 -7.74 -37.73 9.44
N GLY A 62 -7.35 -37.91 8.16
CA GLY A 62 -6.59 -39.09 7.74
C GLY A 62 -5.22 -39.17 8.42
N ILE A 63 -4.50 -38.05 8.47
CA ILE A 63 -3.19 -37.98 9.18
C ILE A 63 -3.38 -38.28 10.67
N VAL A 64 -4.36 -37.66 11.33
CA VAL A 64 -4.63 -37.89 12.76
C VAL A 64 -4.96 -39.33 13.02
N PHE A 65 -5.78 -39.96 12.16
CA PHE A 65 -6.12 -41.37 12.26
C PHE A 65 -4.88 -42.25 12.10
N LEU A 66 -4.03 -42.01 11.09
CA LEU A 66 -2.80 -42.78 10.88
C LEU A 66 -1.82 -42.63 12.06
N LEU A 67 -1.64 -41.43 12.58
CA LEU A 67 -0.80 -41.20 13.77
C LEU A 67 -1.37 -41.93 15.00
N GLY A 68 -2.68 -41.92 15.16
CA GLY A 68 -3.38 -42.69 16.20
C GLY A 68 -3.16 -44.20 16.07
N LEU A 69 -3.22 -44.74 14.85
CA LEU A 69 -2.91 -46.15 14.59
C LEU A 69 -1.47 -46.49 14.88
N LEU A 70 -0.52 -45.68 14.48
CA LEU A 70 0.91 -45.87 14.77
C LEU A 70 1.20 -45.83 16.28
N ALA A 71 0.60 -44.89 17.00
CA ALA A 71 0.70 -44.81 18.44
C ALA A 71 0.09 -46.07 19.12
N TYR A 72 -1.08 -46.51 18.66
CA TYR A 72 -1.73 -47.71 19.16
C TYR A 72 -0.89 -48.95 18.91
N GLN A 73 -0.29 -49.09 17.73
CA GLN A 73 0.62 -50.20 17.39
C GLN A 73 1.87 -50.21 18.27
N GLY A 74 2.44 -49.01 18.58
CA GLY A 74 3.61 -48.91 19.45
C GLY A 74 3.32 -49.22 20.93
N LEU A 75 2.07 -49.03 21.36
CA LEU A 75 1.66 -49.25 22.76
C LEU A 75 1.01 -50.63 22.96
N SER A 76 0.50 -51.24 21.92
CA SER A 76 -0.20 -52.54 21.99
C SER A 76 0.74 -53.67 21.61
N ALA A 77 0.41 -54.90 22.07
CA ALA A 77 1.20 -56.08 21.78
C ALA A 77 1.35 -56.34 20.27
N PRO A 78 2.49 -56.88 19.81
CA PRO A 78 2.73 -57.17 18.40
C PRO A 78 1.73 -58.27 17.92
N GLY A 79 0.94 -57.96 16.88
CA GLY A 79 0.00 -58.88 16.30
C GLY A 79 -1.37 -58.29 15.96
N VAL A 80 -1.54 -56.98 16.07
CA VAL A 80 -2.79 -56.32 15.72
C VAL A 80 -2.93 -56.26 14.20
N ASP A 81 -4.04 -56.79 13.70
CA ASP A 81 -4.45 -56.75 12.28
C ASP A 81 -4.94 -55.33 11.92
N LEU A 82 -4.03 -54.51 11.35
CA LEU A 82 -4.30 -53.14 10.97
C LEU A 82 -5.33 -53.04 9.85
N ASP A 83 -5.34 -53.97 8.90
CA ASP A 83 -6.27 -53.95 7.76
C ASP A 83 -7.71 -54.12 8.25
N ARG A 84 -7.89 -54.96 9.24
CA ARG A 84 -9.22 -55.17 9.87
C ARG A 84 -9.66 -53.90 10.64
N ILE A 85 -8.76 -53.23 11.33
CA ILE A 85 -9.09 -52.00 12.06
C ILE A 85 -9.42 -50.90 11.06
N ILE A 86 -8.62 -50.70 10.02
CA ILE A 86 -8.87 -49.73 8.98
C ILE A 86 -10.21 -49.96 8.31
N GLY A 87 -10.48 -51.21 7.90
CA GLY A 87 -11.77 -51.57 7.28
C GLY A 87 -12.98 -51.30 8.17
N ALA A 88 -12.91 -51.67 9.46
CA ALA A 88 -13.96 -51.41 10.42
C ALA A 88 -14.17 -49.94 10.73
N SER A 89 -13.09 -49.11 10.68
CA SER A 89 -13.13 -47.71 11.02
C SER A 89 -13.39 -46.77 9.83
N PHE A 90 -13.33 -47.30 8.58
CA PHE A 90 -13.41 -46.49 7.37
C PHE A 90 -14.68 -45.64 7.30
N GLY A 91 -15.84 -46.20 7.57
CA GLY A 91 -17.11 -45.48 7.56
C GLY A 91 -17.15 -44.33 8.59
N TRP A 92 -16.61 -44.58 9.78
CA TRP A 92 -16.50 -43.56 10.82
C TRP A 92 -15.51 -42.47 10.45
N LEU A 93 -14.38 -42.80 9.80
CA LEU A 93 -13.40 -41.84 9.31
C LEU A 93 -14.00 -40.92 8.25
N VAL A 94 -14.76 -41.50 7.29
CA VAL A 94 -15.48 -40.72 6.28
C VAL A 94 -16.46 -39.74 6.94
N LEU A 95 -17.27 -40.23 7.87
CA LEU A 95 -18.24 -39.40 8.58
C LEU A 95 -17.56 -38.30 9.38
N ALA A 96 -16.51 -38.61 10.11
CA ALA A 96 -15.72 -37.62 10.87
C ALA A 96 -15.11 -36.57 9.96
N THR A 97 -14.59 -36.96 8.80
CA THR A 97 -14.05 -36.07 7.79
C THR A 97 -15.11 -35.10 7.26
N LEU A 98 -16.28 -35.60 6.91
CA LEU A 98 -17.39 -34.75 6.43
C LEU A 98 -17.86 -33.75 7.49
N LEU A 99 -17.98 -34.19 8.74
CA LEU A 99 -18.35 -33.33 9.86
C LEU A 99 -17.27 -32.27 10.13
N PHE A 100 -16.02 -32.67 10.08
CA PHE A 100 -14.89 -31.74 10.22
C PHE A 100 -14.89 -30.65 9.12
N MET A 101 -15.05 -31.06 7.85
CA MET A 101 -15.15 -30.15 6.73
C MET A 101 -16.35 -29.19 6.87
N ALA A 102 -17.51 -29.71 7.23
CA ALA A 102 -18.70 -28.90 7.45
C ALA A 102 -18.48 -27.87 8.59
N ALA A 103 -17.94 -28.33 9.71
CA ALA A 103 -17.61 -27.44 10.84
C ALA A 103 -16.60 -26.37 10.44
N TRP A 104 -15.58 -26.71 9.65
CA TRP A 104 -14.59 -25.76 9.16
C TRP A 104 -15.20 -24.74 8.20
N ILE A 105 -16.05 -25.16 7.27
CA ILE A 105 -16.79 -24.26 6.38
C ILE A 105 -17.65 -23.29 7.20
N VAL A 106 -18.43 -23.79 8.15
CA VAL A 106 -19.27 -22.97 9.02
C VAL A 106 -18.40 -21.95 9.81
N HIS A 107 -17.28 -22.40 10.35
CA HIS A 107 -16.34 -21.53 11.05
C HIS A 107 -15.79 -20.43 10.13
N ASN A 108 -15.38 -20.77 8.89
CA ASN A 108 -14.87 -19.80 7.93
C ASN A 108 -15.95 -18.78 7.54
N VAL A 109 -17.19 -19.22 7.27
CA VAL A 109 -18.32 -18.32 6.99
C VAL A 109 -18.56 -17.40 8.19
N TRP A 110 -18.62 -17.96 9.39
CA TRP A 110 -18.83 -17.18 10.61
C TRP A 110 -17.73 -16.13 10.84
N ARG A 111 -16.47 -16.51 10.65
CA ARG A 111 -15.32 -15.61 10.77
C ARG A 111 -15.37 -14.51 9.69
N ASP A 112 -15.63 -14.89 8.44
CA ASP A 112 -15.64 -13.97 7.30
C ASP A 112 -16.77 -12.93 7.41
N THR A 113 -17.96 -13.35 7.82
CA THR A 113 -19.12 -12.45 8.00
C THR A 113 -18.98 -11.53 9.19
N ARG A 114 -18.11 -11.85 10.15
CA ARG A 114 -17.85 -11.04 11.34
C ARG A 114 -16.60 -10.20 11.23
N ASP A 115 -15.86 -10.28 10.12
CA ASP A 115 -14.65 -9.48 9.91
C ASP A 115 -14.99 -7.98 9.94
N PRO A 116 -14.47 -7.22 10.92
CA PRO A 116 -14.78 -5.81 11.06
C PRO A 116 -14.27 -4.99 9.88
N THR A 117 -13.17 -5.40 9.24
CA THR A 117 -12.62 -4.74 8.06
C THR A 117 -13.57 -4.85 6.87
N LYS A 118 -14.13 -6.05 6.66
CA LYS A 118 -15.11 -6.26 5.58
C LYS A 118 -16.38 -5.45 5.78
N ARG A 119 -16.87 -5.39 7.03
CA ARG A 119 -18.04 -4.57 7.38
C ARG A 119 -17.77 -3.09 7.17
N TYR A 120 -16.60 -2.63 7.59
CA TYR A 120 -16.17 -1.25 7.39
C TYR A 120 -16.19 -0.88 5.91
N TRP A 121 -15.47 -1.63 5.07
CA TRP A 121 -15.39 -1.35 3.63
C TRP A 121 -16.72 -1.53 2.91
N ALA A 122 -17.58 -2.43 3.36
CA ALA A 122 -18.90 -2.61 2.77
C ALA A 122 -19.82 -1.39 3.00
N SER A 123 -19.70 -0.72 4.15
CA SER A 123 -20.56 0.42 4.51
C SER A 123 -19.93 1.78 4.18
N MET A 124 -18.63 1.89 4.09
CA MET A 124 -17.91 3.14 3.96
C MET A 124 -18.21 3.92 2.66
N PRO A 125 -18.26 3.30 1.46
CA PRO A 125 -18.62 4.03 0.25
C PRO A 125 -20.03 4.63 0.27
N ASP A 126 -20.97 3.96 0.95
CA ASP A 126 -22.36 4.43 1.05
C ASP A 126 -22.50 5.64 2.00
N GLN A 127 -21.58 5.81 2.92
CA GLN A 127 -21.55 7.00 3.79
C GLN A 127 -21.12 8.23 2.98
N GLY A 128 -20.32 8.07 1.95
CA GLY A 128 -19.86 9.15 1.07
C GLY A 128 -19.04 10.23 1.78
N LEU A 129 -18.43 9.90 2.94
CA LEU A 129 -17.70 10.83 3.78
C LEU A 129 -16.23 10.45 3.89
N VAL A 130 -15.37 11.47 3.97
CA VAL A 130 -13.95 11.39 4.30
C VAL A 130 -13.62 12.27 5.49
N GLU A 131 -12.47 12.05 6.11
CA GLU A 131 -11.88 12.94 7.09
C GLU A 131 -10.71 13.68 6.44
N LEU A 132 -10.82 15.00 6.33
CA LEU A 132 -9.81 15.86 5.71
C LEU A 132 -8.86 16.39 6.77
N GLU A 133 -7.56 16.24 6.51
CA GLU A 133 -6.49 16.87 7.26
C GLU A 133 -5.82 17.93 6.37
N HIS A 134 -5.84 19.17 6.83
CA HIS A 134 -5.38 20.32 6.06
C HIS A 134 -3.94 20.70 6.39
N HIS A 135 -3.18 21.00 5.36
CA HIS A 135 -1.81 21.46 5.46
C HIS A 135 -1.58 22.68 4.56
N THR A 136 -0.92 23.70 5.09
CA THR A 136 -0.44 24.81 4.29
C THR A 136 1.04 24.55 3.96
N LEU A 137 1.35 24.39 2.68
CA LEU A 137 2.69 24.13 2.17
C LEU A 137 3.37 25.45 1.85
N VAL A 138 4.59 25.63 2.33
CA VAL A 138 5.36 26.87 2.15
C VAL A 138 6.37 26.74 1.02
N SER A 139 7.06 25.61 0.96
CA SER A 139 8.10 25.35 -0.04
C SER A 139 8.31 23.86 -0.17
N GLY A 140 8.94 23.44 -1.26
CA GLY A 140 9.29 22.03 -1.46
C GLY A 140 10.48 21.86 -2.38
N ILE A 141 11.03 20.66 -2.36
CA ILE A 141 12.11 20.23 -3.23
C ILE A 141 11.74 18.91 -3.89
N CYS A 142 12.01 18.80 -5.18
CA CYS A 142 11.78 17.60 -5.96
C CYS A 142 13.07 16.78 -6.02
N LEU A 143 12.97 15.51 -5.65
CA LEU A 143 14.03 14.51 -5.71
C LEU A 143 13.55 13.34 -6.57
N TRP A 144 14.48 12.55 -7.04
CA TRP A 144 14.19 11.43 -7.91
C TRP A 144 14.77 10.12 -7.37
N SER A 145 14.14 9.02 -7.65
CA SER A 145 14.73 7.70 -7.46
C SER A 145 14.48 6.83 -8.68
N ASN A 146 15.39 5.90 -8.92
CA ASN A 146 15.07 4.77 -9.77
C ASN A 146 13.97 3.97 -9.11
N ASP A 147 13.32 3.13 -9.88
CA ASP A 147 12.15 2.36 -9.48
C ASP A 147 12.40 1.31 -8.37
N TYR A 148 13.39 1.52 -7.54
CA TYR A 148 13.55 0.81 -6.30
C TYR A 148 12.51 1.35 -5.31
N ASP A 149 11.31 0.84 -5.43
CA ASP A 149 10.29 0.98 -4.42
C ASP A 149 10.43 -0.22 -3.49
N PRO A 150 10.73 -0.05 -2.20
CA PRO A 150 10.73 -1.16 -1.24
C PRO A 150 9.37 -1.84 -1.15
N ASP A 151 8.30 -1.12 -1.52
CA ASP A 151 6.95 -1.67 -1.68
C ASP A 151 6.72 -2.28 -3.07
N CYS A 152 7.69 -2.18 -3.98
CA CYS A 152 7.56 -2.64 -5.35
C CYS A 152 7.50 -4.16 -5.39
N ASN A 153 6.32 -4.64 -5.60
CA ASN A 153 6.09 -6.03 -5.90
C ASN A 153 6.70 -6.38 -7.25
N THR A 154 7.50 -7.41 -7.26
CA THR A 154 7.96 -8.03 -8.49
C THR A 154 6.73 -8.38 -9.33
N LEU A 155 6.55 -7.71 -10.46
CA LEU A 155 5.46 -8.03 -11.36
C LEU A 155 5.69 -9.41 -11.96
N MET A 156 4.71 -10.28 -11.83
CA MET A 156 4.70 -11.54 -12.57
C MET A 156 4.19 -11.27 -13.99
N GLN A 157 5.08 -11.28 -14.95
CA GLN A 157 4.73 -11.16 -16.36
C GLN A 157 4.77 -12.53 -17.02
N TRP A 158 3.70 -12.87 -17.71
CA TRP A 158 3.65 -14.06 -18.54
C TRP A 158 4.29 -13.75 -19.89
N SER A 159 5.46 -14.34 -20.17
CA SER A 159 6.19 -14.18 -21.43
C SER A 159 6.74 -15.52 -21.89
N ASP A 160 6.54 -15.83 -23.17
CA ASP A 160 7.04 -17.06 -23.83
C ASP A 160 6.60 -18.36 -23.14
N GLY A 161 5.36 -18.41 -22.62
CA GLY A 161 4.82 -19.58 -21.92
C GLY A 161 5.42 -19.82 -20.53
N LYS A 162 6.14 -18.85 -19.98
CA LYS A 162 6.73 -18.91 -18.64
C LYS A 162 6.39 -17.66 -17.83
N VAL A 163 6.24 -17.83 -16.54
CA VAL A 163 6.14 -16.69 -15.61
C VAL A 163 7.56 -16.14 -15.42
N LYS A 164 7.76 -14.91 -15.81
CA LYS A 164 8.98 -14.15 -15.51
C LYS A 164 8.65 -13.14 -14.42
N TYR A 165 9.53 -13.05 -13.45
CA TYR A 165 9.49 -11.97 -12.49
C TYR A 165 10.21 -10.78 -13.14
N VAL A 166 9.45 -9.77 -13.49
CA VAL A 166 9.97 -8.53 -14.06
C VAL A 166 9.92 -7.50 -12.94
N GLN A 167 11.07 -6.90 -12.66
CA GLN A 167 11.11 -5.73 -11.81
C GLN A 167 10.41 -4.61 -12.57
N ASP A 168 9.46 -3.95 -11.92
CA ASP A 168 8.76 -2.82 -12.55
C ASP A 168 9.82 -1.75 -12.88
N SER A 169 9.89 -1.32 -14.12
CA SER A 169 10.82 -0.29 -14.55
C SER A 169 10.11 1.07 -14.52
N GLY A 170 10.78 2.06 -13.96
CA GLY A 170 10.21 3.40 -13.88
C GLY A 170 11.04 4.33 -13.02
N VAL A 171 10.48 5.45 -12.65
CA VAL A 171 11.08 6.42 -11.75
C VAL A 171 10.04 6.92 -10.77
N SER A 172 10.49 7.29 -9.58
CA SER A 172 9.65 7.92 -8.58
C SER A 172 10.08 9.37 -8.36
N GLN A 173 9.10 10.25 -8.37
CA GLN A 173 9.24 11.64 -7.96
C GLN A 173 8.94 11.73 -6.47
N TRP A 174 9.86 12.30 -5.71
CA TRP A 174 9.73 12.53 -4.29
C TRP A 174 9.73 14.03 -4.03
N ILE A 175 8.69 14.53 -3.41
CA ILE A 175 8.60 15.94 -3.05
C ILE A 175 8.66 16.04 -1.53
N LEU A 176 9.73 16.64 -1.03
CA LEU A 176 9.84 17.00 0.37
C LEU A 176 9.27 18.41 0.53
N ALA A 177 8.08 18.50 1.11
CA ALA A 177 7.37 19.76 1.30
C ALA A 177 7.44 20.21 2.75
N ARG A 178 7.71 21.50 2.96
CA ARG A 178 7.68 22.12 4.28
C ARG A 178 6.30 22.72 4.53
N THR A 179 5.69 22.39 5.66
CA THR A 179 4.44 23.02 6.08
C THR A 179 4.68 24.33 6.83
N ALA A 180 3.67 25.20 6.87
CA ALA A 180 3.69 26.42 7.69
C ALA A 180 3.87 26.12 9.19
N ALA A 181 3.41 24.96 9.65
CA ALA A 181 3.59 24.48 11.02
C ALA A 181 5.02 23.96 11.29
N GLY A 182 5.88 23.86 10.25
CA GLY A 182 7.26 23.44 10.40
C GLY A 182 7.51 21.94 10.25
N HIS A 183 6.51 21.14 9.91
CA HIS A 183 6.67 19.71 9.62
C HIS A 183 7.17 19.48 8.20
N TRP A 184 7.84 18.34 7.99
CA TRP A 184 8.16 17.84 6.67
C TRP A 184 7.13 16.81 6.22
N LEU A 185 6.58 17.01 5.02
CA LEU A 185 5.73 16.05 4.34
C LEU A 185 6.49 15.46 3.15
N VAL A 186 6.28 14.17 2.93
CA VAL A 186 6.81 13.44 1.78
C VAL A 186 5.64 13.10 0.88
N LEU A 187 5.65 13.64 -0.33
CA LEU A 187 4.70 13.27 -1.38
C LEU A 187 5.46 12.45 -2.41
N LYS A 188 4.90 11.32 -2.82
CA LYS A 188 5.50 10.43 -3.81
C LYS A 188 4.56 10.25 -4.98
N GLU A 189 5.11 10.28 -6.19
CA GLU A 189 4.43 9.87 -7.41
C GLU A 189 5.33 8.90 -8.16
N GLN A 190 4.74 7.88 -8.76
CA GLN A 190 5.48 6.84 -9.46
C GLN A 190 5.07 6.80 -10.92
N PHE A 191 6.06 6.73 -11.78
CA PHE A 191 5.89 6.66 -13.22
C PHE A 191 6.48 5.35 -13.72
N SER A 192 5.61 4.42 -14.13
CA SER A 192 6.04 3.18 -14.77
C SER A 192 6.40 3.44 -16.23
N GLY A 193 7.47 2.80 -16.70
CA GLY A 193 7.97 2.92 -18.07
C GLY A 193 9.47 2.72 -18.15
N ASP A 194 10.00 2.76 -19.36
CA ASP A 194 11.44 2.60 -19.63
C ASP A 194 12.25 3.87 -19.35
N PHE A 195 11.93 4.55 -18.25
CA PHE A 195 12.71 5.65 -17.76
C PHE A 195 14.00 5.11 -17.14
N SER A 196 15.13 5.69 -17.43
CA SER A 196 16.38 5.24 -16.81
C SER A 196 17.27 6.39 -16.40
N TYR A 197 17.93 6.19 -15.26
CA TYR A 197 18.92 7.11 -14.74
C TYR A 197 20.00 7.42 -15.79
N GLY A 198 20.28 8.72 -15.96
CA GLY A 198 21.39 9.21 -16.80
C GLY A 198 21.15 9.18 -18.31
N ARG A 199 19.98 8.78 -18.80
CA ARG A 199 19.62 8.96 -20.20
C ARG A 199 18.83 10.23 -20.40
N VAL A 200 19.44 11.19 -21.05
CA VAL A 200 18.78 12.45 -21.41
C VAL A 200 17.56 12.15 -22.29
N GLY A 201 16.40 12.62 -21.86
CA GLY A 201 15.14 12.50 -22.62
C GLY A 201 14.19 11.39 -22.17
N GLN A 202 14.50 10.65 -21.10
CA GLN A 202 13.63 9.57 -20.58
C GLN A 202 13.00 9.90 -19.22
N MET A 203 12.78 11.17 -18.93
CA MET A 203 12.00 11.58 -17.76
C MET A 203 10.51 11.67 -18.11
N PRO A 204 9.61 11.48 -17.14
CA PRO A 204 8.19 11.71 -17.35
C PRO A 204 7.94 13.12 -17.88
N ALA A 205 6.95 13.26 -18.77
CA ALA A 205 6.58 14.57 -19.30
C ALA A 205 6.15 15.51 -18.15
N SER A 206 6.55 16.78 -18.25
CA SER A 206 6.35 17.77 -17.18
C SER A 206 4.89 17.99 -16.78
N ASP A 207 3.96 17.74 -17.68
CA ASP A 207 2.50 17.81 -17.45
C ASP A 207 1.97 16.65 -16.60
N LYS A 208 2.73 15.56 -16.50
CA LYS A 208 2.41 14.40 -15.66
C LYS A 208 2.99 14.48 -14.25
N LEU A 209 3.98 15.35 -14.06
CA LEU A 209 4.63 15.50 -12.76
C LEU A 209 3.66 16.05 -11.73
N LEU A 210 3.81 15.58 -10.50
CA LEU A 210 3.09 16.15 -9.38
C LEU A 210 3.54 17.59 -9.15
N GLN A 211 2.59 18.49 -9.23
CA GLN A 211 2.78 19.92 -8.98
C GLN A 211 1.90 20.34 -7.80
N PRO A 212 2.43 20.29 -6.56
CA PRO A 212 1.66 20.67 -5.40
C PRO A 212 1.26 22.15 -5.41
N ARG A 213 0.14 22.41 -4.75
CA ARG A 213 -0.30 23.77 -4.45
C ARG A 213 -0.12 24.03 -2.96
N GLN A 214 -0.23 25.30 -2.56
CA GLN A 214 0.01 25.74 -1.19
C GLN A 214 -0.98 25.13 -0.18
N GLU A 215 -2.17 24.85 -0.59
CA GLU A 215 -3.17 24.19 0.25
C GLU A 215 -3.30 22.72 -0.16
N LEU A 216 -3.00 21.85 0.78
CA LEU A 216 -3.10 20.41 0.64
C LEU A 216 -4.07 19.88 1.68
N ALA A 217 -5.09 19.17 1.24
CA ALA A 217 -5.94 18.39 2.12
C ALA A 217 -5.77 16.89 1.80
N ILE A 218 -5.45 16.11 2.80
CA ILE A 218 -5.39 14.66 2.71
C ILE A 218 -6.73 14.09 3.17
N ALA A 219 -7.37 13.33 2.30
CA ALA A 219 -8.63 12.67 2.58
C ALA A 219 -8.39 11.26 3.13
N PHE A 220 -8.75 11.04 4.39
CA PHE A 220 -8.64 9.75 5.05
C PHE A 220 -9.99 9.02 5.07
N ALA A 221 -9.94 7.71 5.03
CA ALA A 221 -11.10 6.89 5.33
C ALA A 221 -11.54 7.12 6.79
N PRO A 222 -12.83 7.40 7.06
CA PRO A 222 -13.29 7.82 8.38
C PRO A 222 -12.88 6.90 9.53
N GLY A 223 -12.32 7.47 10.58
CA GLY A 223 -11.83 6.73 11.74
C GLY A 223 -10.59 5.85 11.48
N THR A 224 -9.88 6.12 10.39
CA THR A 224 -8.62 5.43 10.05
C THR A 224 -7.56 6.44 9.63
N ASN A 225 -6.33 5.97 9.46
CA ASN A 225 -5.27 6.78 8.86
C ASN A 225 -4.96 6.37 7.41
N LEU A 226 -5.88 5.69 6.76
CA LEU A 226 -5.71 5.28 5.37
C LEU A 226 -6.08 6.44 4.42
N PRO A 227 -5.12 7.00 3.68
CA PRO A 227 -5.40 8.07 2.73
C PRO A 227 -6.17 7.51 1.52
N LEU A 228 -7.28 8.17 1.19
CA LEU A 228 -8.09 7.89 0.00
C LEU A 228 -7.75 8.81 -1.15
N GLY A 229 -7.28 10.01 -0.83
CA GLY A 229 -7.04 11.03 -1.82
C GLY A 229 -6.23 12.19 -1.27
N ARG A 230 -5.70 12.98 -2.17
CA ARG A 230 -5.11 14.29 -1.87
C ARG A 230 -5.77 15.34 -2.75
N ARG A 231 -6.10 16.45 -2.13
CA ARG A 231 -6.76 17.61 -2.76
C ARG A 231 -5.81 18.78 -2.67
N PHE A 232 -5.54 19.41 -3.81
CA PHE A 232 -4.70 20.60 -3.86
C PHE A 232 -5.53 21.82 -4.23
N ASP A 233 -5.33 22.91 -3.49
CA ASP A 233 -5.96 24.20 -3.74
C ASP A 233 -4.98 25.36 -3.52
N GLY A 234 -5.41 26.57 -3.82
CA GLY A 234 -4.60 27.78 -3.66
C GLY A 234 -3.59 27.99 -4.80
N ALA A 235 -2.57 28.81 -4.52
CA ALA A 235 -1.51 29.12 -5.45
C ALA A 235 -0.54 27.92 -5.64
N PRO A 236 0.19 27.84 -6.76
CA PRO A 236 1.27 26.88 -6.91
C PRO A 236 2.28 27.01 -5.76
N MET A 237 2.66 25.88 -5.17
CA MET A 237 3.70 25.86 -4.14
C MET A 237 5.07 26.16 -4.78
N PRO A 238 5.91 27.00 -4.17
CA PRO A 238 7.31 27.13 -4.60
C PRO A 238 8.01 25.78 -4.50
N LEU A 239 8.26 25.16 -5.65
CA LEU A 239 8.92 23.87 -5.77
C LEU A 239 10.27 24.05 -6.48
N MET A 240 11.33 23.61 -5.83
CA MET A 240 12.66 23.59 -6.42
C MET A 240 12.87 22.25 -7.11
N ASP A 241 13.01 22.28 -8.42
CA ASP A 241 13.43 21.11 -9.19
C ASP A 241 14.93 20.89 -9.02
N THR A 242 15.31 19.65 -8.72
CA THR A 242 16.72 19.28 -8.61
C THR A 242 17.04 18.05 -9.46
N PRO A 243 18.26 17.95 -9.98
CA PRO A 243 18.74 16.74 -10.62
C PRO A 243 19.16 15.65 -9.61
N TYR A 244 18.81 15.82 -8.35
CA TYR A 244 19.26 14.94 -7.27
C TYR A 244 18.54 13.60 -7.30
N TRP A 245 19.32 12.53 -7.33
CA TRP A 245 18.82 11.18 -7.26
C TRP A 245 19.16 10.56 -5.91
N LEU A 246 18.13 10.06 -5.26
CA LEU A 246 18.28 9.36 -3.99
C LEU A 246 19.08 8.07 -4.20
N SER A 247 20.08 7.87 -3.37
CA SER A 247 20.74 6.57 -3.26
C SER A 247 19.80 5.55 -2.60
N ALA A 248 20.09 4.26 -2.73
CA ALA A 248 19.30 3.20 -2.12
C ALA A 248 19.20 3.36 -0.58
N ASP A 249 20.30 3.78 0.06
CA ASP A 249 20.34 4.01 1.50
C ASP A 249 19.52 5.23 1.93
N GLU A 250 19.58 6.30 1.13
CA GLU A 250 18.77 7.51 1.37
C GLU A 250 17.29 7.23 1.18
N LEU A 251 16.95 6.48 0.13
CA LEU A 251 15.58 6.06 -0.15
C LEU A 251 15.00 5.23 0.99
N LYS A 252 15.73 4.21 1.42
CA LYS A 252 15.35 3.38 2.55
C LYS A 252 15.16 4.20 3.82
N ARG A 253 16.09 5.11 4.09
CA ARG A 253 15.99 5.96 5.28
C ARG A 253 14.84 6.96 5.20
N LEU A 254 14.55 7.49 4.01
CA LEU A 254 13.41 8.38 3.79
C LEU A 254 12.09 7.64 4.00
N ASP A 255 12.00 6.42 3.50
CA ASP A 255 10.85 5.55 3.71
C ASP A 255 10.65 5.24 5.20
N GLU A 256 11.71 4.87 5.91
CA GLU A 256 11.66 4.64 7.36
C GLU A 256 11.27 5.91 8.15
N ALA A 257 11.75 7.08 7.74
CA ALA A 257 11.43 8.36 8.38
C ALA A 257 9.97 8.79 8.18
N ALA A 258 9.35 8.36 7.10
CA ALA A 258 7.99 8.70 6.71
C ALA A 258 7.03 7.50 6.73
N HIS A 259 7.45 6.36 7.25
CA HIS A 259 6.74 5.07 7.16
C HIS A 259 5.40 5.01 7.90
N HIS A 260 5.12 5.95 8.77
CA HIS A 260 3.83 6.02 9.46
C HIS A 260 2.65 6.16 8.50
N TRP A 261 2.94 6.47 7.25
CA TRP A 261 1.98 6.71 6.22
C TRP A 261 2.26 5.77 5.07
N ASN A 262 1.33 4.89 4.82
CA ASN A 262 1.45 3.98 3.71
C ASN A 262 1.60 4.76 2.40
N PHE A 263 2.75 4.61 1.75
CA PHE A 263 2.96 5.09 0.39
C PHE A 263 2.17 4.26 -0.65
N LEU A 264 1.06 3.68 -0.23
CA LEU A 264 0.21 2.89 -1.11
C LEU A 264 -0.57 3.79 -2.08
N PRO A 265 -0.76 3.35 -3.33
CA PRO A 265 -1.67 4.04 -4.24
C PRO A 265 -3.08 4.15 -3.62
N PRO A 266 -3.87 5.17 -3.99
CA PRO A 266 -3.62 6.15 -5.03
C PRO A 266 -2.80 7.36 -4.59
N ASN A 267 -2.58 7.55 -3.30
CA ASN A 267 -2.04 8.80 -2.78
C ASN A 267 -0.90 8.53 -1.81
N ARG A 268 0.28 8.52 -2.35
CA ARG A 268 1.51 8.29 -1.59
C ARG A 268 1.88 9.55 -0.83
N TYR A 269 1.77 9.47 0.47
CA TYR A 269 1.94 10.58 1.38
C TYR A 269 2.57 10.10 2.68
N GLY A 270 3.49 10.85 3.22
CA GLY A 270 4.13 10.54 4.49
C GLY A 270 4.47 11.79 5.28
N VAL A 271 4.52 11.65 6.59
CA VAL A 271 4.96 12.69 7.50
C VAL A 271 6.25 12.25 8.15
N VAL A 272 7.24 13.11 8.09
CA VAL A 272 8.55 12.82 8.68
C VAL A 272 8.47 12.96 10.20
N ASN A 273 9.01 11.96 10.90
CA ASN A 273 9.17 12.02 12.34
C ASN A 273 10.04 13.19 12.78
N ASP A 274 9.75 13.77 13.92
CA ASP A 274 10.55 14.85 14.50
C ASP A 274 12.03 14.45 14.69
N GLN A 275 12.29 13.19 15.02
CA GLN A 275 13.64 12.66 15.18
C GLN A 275 14.45 12.67 13.88
N ASP A 276 13.77 12.48 12.75
CA ASP A 276 14.39 12.43 11.43
C ASP A 276 14.37 13.77 10.70
N ALA A 277 13.66 14.78 11.21
CA ALA A 277 13.53 16.10 10.58
C ALA A 277 14.88 16.74 10.29
N ALA A 278 15.87 16.62 11.20
CA ALA A 278 17.21 17.12 11.00
C ALA A 278 17.98 16.39 9.90
N TRP A 279 17.72 15.10 9.70
CA TRP A 279 18.32 14.35 8.60
C TRP A 279 17.69 14.75 7.26
N VAL A 280 16.36 14.91 7.21
CA VAL A 280 15.66 15.38 6.01
C VAL A 280 16.16 16.78 5.63
N GLN A 281 16.37 17.68 6.59
CA GLN A 281 16.94 19.00 6.30
C GLN A 281 18.32 18.88 5.63
N ARG A 282 19.21 18.03 6.15
CA ARG A 282 20.52 17.79 5.51
C ARG A 282 20.42 17.18 4.11
N LEU A 283 19.40 16.32 3.86
CA LEU A 283 19.14 15.79 2.53
C LEU A 283 18.74 16.92 1.58
N VAL A 284 17.85 17.79 2.02
CA VAL A 284 17.42 18.99 1.28
C VAL A 284 18.61 19.89 0.96
N ASP A 285 19.46 20.18 1.95
CA ASP A 285 20.64 21.03 1.75
C ASP A 285 21.60 20.43 0.71
N ARG A 286 21.81 19.12 0.72
CA ARG A 286 22.63 18.44 -0.31
C ARG A 286 22.00 18.51 -1.70
N ALA A 287 20.69 18.31 -1.79
CA ALA A 287 19.99 18.38 -3.05
C ALA A 287 20.00 19.80 -3.62
N GLN A 288 19.86 20.81 -2.78
CA GLN A 288 20.01 22.23 -3.19
C GLN A 288 21.42 22.53 -3.69
N ALA A 289 22.44 22.03 -3.02
CA ALA A 289 23.82 22.19 -3.45
C ALA A 289 24.11 21.54 -4.82
N SER A 290 23.37 20.50 -5.20
CA SER A 290 23.51 19.85 -6.50
C SER A 290 23.03 20.69 -7.70
N VAL A 291 22.20 21.69 -7.45
CA VAL A 291 21.69 22.60 -8.50
C VAL A 291 22.75 23.60 -8.96
N GLY A 292 23.87 23.75 -8.22
CA GLY A 292 24.91 24.75 -8.49
C GLY A 292 24.44 26.18 -8.17
N PRO A 293 25.32 27.17 -8.19
CA PRO A 293 24.90 28.56 -8.03
C PRO A 293 24.07 28.97 -9.25
N GLN A 294 22.77 29.16 -9.07
CA GLN A 294 21.93 29.78 -10.09
C GLN A 294 22.49 31.20 -10.35
N PRO A 295 22.78 31.59 -11.61
CA PRO A 295 23.12 32.94 -11.91
C PRO A 295 21.95 33.82 -11.45
N ALA A 296 22.23 34.76 -10.56
CA ALA A 296 21.25 35.72 -10.06
C ALA A 296 20.66 36.50 -11.25
N GLY A 297 19.42 36.23 -11.57
CA GLY A 297 18.65 36.92 -12.59
C GLY A 297 18.32 36.10 -13.83
N GLY A 298 17.16 35.50 -13.80
CA GLY A 298 16.55 34.92 -14.98
C GLY A 298 15.24 34.19 -14.66
N CYS A 299 14.14 34.94 -14.59
CA CYS A 299 12.83 34.35 -14.82
C CYS A 299 12.84 33.72 -16.22
N CYS A 300 13.04 32.43 -16.30
CA CYS A 300 12.83 31.69 -17.55
C CYS A 300 11.32 31.60 -17.83
N ALA A 301 10.77 32.68 -18.37
CA ALA A 301 9.64 32.59 -19.25
C ALA A 301 10.10 31.79 -20.48
N ALA A 302 9.67 30.56 -20.59
CA ALA A 302 9.90 29.76 -21.78
C ALA A 302 9.25 30.47 -22.98
N GLN A 303 10.04 31.22 -23.74
CA GLN A 303 9.67 31.64 -25.09
C GLN A 303 9.57 30.38 -25.95
N ARG A 304 8.33 29.96 -26.19
CA ARG A 304 8.02 29.08 -27.32
C ARG A 304 8.33 29.85 -28.60
N GLU A 305 9.49 29.62 -29.19
CA GLU A 305 9.70 29.92 -30.59
C GLU A 305 8.75 29.04 -31.42
N GLN A 306 7.74 29.68 -32.00
CA GLN A 306 6.92 29.10 -33.05
C GLN A 306 7.81 28.89 -34.27
N ALA A 307 8.09 27.63 -34.61
CA ALA A 307 8.68 27.28 -35.89
C ALA A 307 7.73 27.69 -37.03
N PRO A 308 8.24 28.33 -38.08
CA PRO A 308 7.40 28.68 -39.23
C PRO A 308 6.98 27.42 -40.01
N SER A 309 5.68 27.37 -40.33
CA SER A 309 5.12 26.31 -41.17
C SER A 309 5.74 26.34 -42.57
N PRO A 310 6.11 25.19 -43.15
CA PRO A 310 6.52 25.13 -44.56
C PRO A 310 5.30 25.33 -45.47
N GLN A 311 5.52 26.15 -46.47
CA GLN A 311 4.57 26.35 -47.59
C GLN A 311 4.59 25.14 -48.53
#